data_396cb665aa30ce629340d566e5ff8a3a
#
_entry.id   396cb665aa30ce629340d566e5ff8a3a
#
_cell.length_a   1.000
_cell.length_b   1.000
_cell.length_c   1.000
_cell.angle_alpha   90.00
_cell.angle_beta   90.00
_cell.angle_gamma   90.00
#
_symmetry.space_group_name_H-M   'P 1'
#
loop_
_entity.id
_entity.type
_entity.pdbx_description
1 polymer ?
#
loop_
_entity_poly.entity_id
_entity_poly.type
_entity_poly.pdbx_seq_one_letter_code
_entity_poly.pdbx_strand_id
1 'polypeptide(L)' 'MSAVLERSEVVGMLATYRDRRPEQVPEAIDSLELAWLIHQVEQRYGALDIDDDALSRMVTVTGAVEVLRDLKVGSVRER' A
#
# COMPACT_ATOMS: atom_id res chain seq x y z
N MET A 1 11.80 -9.23 11.89
CA MET A 1 11.70 -8.72 11.91
C MET A 1 11.16 -7.85 11.50
N SER A 2 11.06 -7.74 10.78
CA SER A 2 10.64 -6.59 10.20
C SER A 2 9.18 -6.42 10.07
N ALA A 3 8.67 -5.44 10.66
CA ALA A 3 7.27 -5.11 10.53
C ALA A 3 7.06 -4.00 9.52
N VAL A 4 8.10 -3.61 8.83
CA VAL A 4 8.02 -2.47 7.92
C VAL A 4 7.55 -2.92 6.55
N LEU A 5 6.55 -2.23 6.03
CA LEU A 5 6.08 -2.47 4.68
C LEU A 5 7.10 -1.95 3.69
N GLU A 6 7.44 -2.76 2.71
CA GLU A 6 8.45 -2.39 1.73
C GLU A 6 7.84 -2.13 0.37
N ARG A 7 8.55 -1.34 -0.43
CA ARG A 7 8.10 -1.06 -1.78
C ARG A 7 7.90 -2.35 -2.59
N SER A 8 8.79 -3.30 -2.42
CA SER A 8 8.68 -4.57 -3.15
C SER A 8 7.40 -5.31 -2.79
N GLU A 9 6.94 -5.17 -1.57
CA GLU A 9 5.71 -5.80 -1.14
C GLU A 9 4.50 -5.17 -1.86
N VAL A 10 4.47 -3.85 -1.92
CA VAL A 10 3.40 -3.14 -2.60
C VAL A 10 3.40 -3.46 -4.10
N VAL A 11 4.58 -3.42 -4.71
CA VAL A 11 4.70 -3.72 -6.13
C VAL A 11 4.28 -5.15 -6.41
N GLY A 12 4.65 -6.08 -5.54
CA GLY A 12 4.25 -7.48 -5.71
C GLY A 12 2.74 -7.65 -5.66
N MET A 13 2.07 -6.94 -4.75
CA MET A 13 0.62 -7.00 -4.69
C MET A 13 0.00 -6.47 -5.97
N LEU A 14 0.47 -5.32 -6.46
CA LEU A 14 -0.08 -4.73 -7.67
C LEU A 14 0.19 -5.61 -8.89
N ALA A 15 1.33 -6.26 -8.93
CA ALA A 15 1.64 -7.18 -10.01
C ALA A 15 0.63 -8.33 -10.03
N THR A 16 0.31 -8.86 -8.86
CA THR A 16 -0.65 -9.95 -8.76
C THR A 16 -2.03 -9.53 -9.23
N TYR A 17 -2.41 -8.29 -8.95
CA TYR A 17 -3.73 -7.81 -9.31
C TYR A 17 -4.00 -7.93 -10.81
N ARG A 18 -2.99 -7.61 -11.62
CA ARG A 18 -3.16 -7.65 -13.07
C ARG A 18 -2.41 -8.80 -13.73
N ASP A 19 -1.92 -9.72 -12.93
CA ASP A 19 -1.19 -10.89 -13.43
C ASP A 19 -0.04 -10.45 -14.33
N ARG A 20 0.79 -9.57 -13.80
CA ARG A 20 1.94 -9.05 -14.53
C ARG A 20 3.17 -9.14 -13.63
N ARG A 21 4.33 -8.93 -14.22
CA ARG A 21 5.57 -8.98 -13.45
C ARG A 21 5.79 -7.69 -12.67
N PRO A 22 6.52 -7.76 -11.55
CA PRO A 22 6.78 -6.56 -10.76
C PRO A 22 7.39 -5.42 -11.57
N GLU A 23 8.27 -5.73 -12.49
CA GLU A 23 8.92 -4.68 -13.29
C GLU A 23 7.96 -4.02 -14.28
N GLN A 24 6.78 -4.59 -14.47
CA GLN A 24 5.78 -4.05 -15.36
C GLN A 24 4.77 -3.14 -14.64
N VAL A 25 4.87 -3.08 -13.32
CA VAL A 25 3.97 -2.25 -12.54
C VAL A 25 4.35 -0.79 -12.68
N PRO A 26 3.46 0.07 -13.21
CA PRO A 26 3.79 1.48 -13.33
C PRO A 26 3.78 2.18 -11.99
N GLU A 27 4.41 3.33 -11.92
CA GLU A 27 4.41 4.12 -10.69
C GLU A 27 3.00 4.63 -10.37
N ALA A 28 2.22 4.97 -11.38
CA ALA A 28 0.86 5.48 -11.17
C ALA A 28 -0.09 4.34 -10.82
N ILE A 29 -0.95 4.57 -9.85
CA ILE A 29 -1.93 3.59 -9.38
C ILE A 29 -3.32 4.13 -9.71
N ASP A 30 -4.14 3.35 -10.43
CA ASP A 30 -5.49 3.80 -10.68
C ASP A 30 -6.39 3.45 -9.49
N SER A 31 -7.63 3.93 -9.51
CA SER A 31 -8.50 3.80 -8.34
C SER A 31 -8.89 2.36 -8.04
N LEU A 32 -9.05 1.54 -9.06
CA LEU A 32 -9.36 0.14 -8.83
C LEU A 32 -8.18 -0.59 -8.22
N GLU A 33 -6.99 -0.31 -8.74
CA GLU A 33 -5.78 -0.91 -8.18
C GLU A 33 -5.58 -0.48 -6.73
N LEU A 34 -5.86 0.79 -6.45
CA LEU A 34 -5.69 1.31 -5.11
C LEU A 34 -6.65 0.63 -4.13
N ALA A 35 -7.91 0.48 -4.52
CA ALA A 35 -8.88 -0.18 -3.66
C ALA A 35 -8.45 -1.62 -3.37
N TRP A 36 -7.97 -2.32 -4.40
CA TRP A 36 -7.52 -3.69 -4.22
C TRP A 36 -6.28 -3.74 -3.32
N LEU A 37 -5.36 -2.80 -3.52
CA LEU A 37 -4.14 -2.73 -2.71
C LEU A 37 -4.48 -2.53 -1.24
N ILE A 38 -5.36 -1.60 -0.94
CA ILE A 38 -5.76 -1.35 0.44
C ILE A 38 -6.37 -2.60 1.05
N HIS A 39 -7.22 -3.28 0.29
CA HIS A 39 -7.83 -4.50 0.77
C HIS A 39 -6.78 -5.55 1.10
N GLN A 40 -5.78 -5.70 0.24
CA GLN A 40 -4.72 -6.68 0.45
C GLN A 40 -3.88 -6.35 1.68
N VAL A 41 -3.57 -5.08 1.86
CA VAL A 41 -2.78 -4.66 3.02
C VAL A 41 -3.57 -4.90 4.29
N GLU A 42 -4.87 -4.62 4.28
CA GLU A 42 -5.70 -4.86 5.44
C GLU A 42 -5.79 -6.35 5.77
N GLN A 43 -5.76 -7.19 4.76
CA GLN A 43 -5.76 -8.64 4.99
C GLN A 43 -4.51 -9.09 5.72
N ARG A 44 -3.40 -8.43 5.47
CA ARG A 44 -2.13 -8.82 6.08
C ARG A 44 -1.86 -8.17 7.42
N TYR A 45 -2.25 -6.91 7.55
CA TYR A 45 -1.85 -6.11 8.70
C TYR A 45 -3.01 -5.63 9.55
N GLY A 46 -4.24 -5.91 9.13
CA GLY A 46 -5.42 -5.48 9.86
C GLY A 46 -5.97 -4.18 9.32
N ALA A 47 -7.06 -3.74 9.91
CA ALA A 47 -7.77 -2.56 9.42
C ALA A 47 -6.88 -1.31 9.46
N LEU A 48 -7.01 -0.48 8.44
CA LEU A 48 -6.27 0.76 8.33
C LEU A 48 -7.23 1.94 8.35
N ASP A 49 -6.79 3.00 8.98
CA ASP A 49 -7.58 4.23 9.04
C ASP A 49 -7.01 5.20 8.00
N ILE A 50 -7.52 5.08 6.78
CA ILE A 50 -7.03 5.88 5.65
C ILE A 50 -8.04 6.95 5.32
N ASP A 51 -7.68 8.21 5.54
CA ASP A 51 -8.57 9.32 5.24
C ASP A 51 -8.36 9.81 3.81
N ASP A 52 -9.15 10.81 3.41
CA ASP A 52 -9.11 11.33 2.04
C ASP A 52 -7.75 11.92 1.69
N ASP A 53 -7.13 12.58 2.65
CA ASP A 53 -5.82 13.16 2.41
C ASP A 53 -4.79 12.07 2.12
N ALA A 54 -4.82 11.01 2.91
CA ALA A 54 -3.92 9.88 2.70
C ALA A 54 -4.18 9.24 1.35
N LEU A 55 -5.47 9.06 0.99
CA LEU A 55 -5.81 8.47 -0.30
C LEU A 55 -5.25 9.28 -1.46
N SER A 56 -5.31 10.61 -1.36
CA SER A 56 -4.84 11.45 -2.45
C SER A 56 -3.33 11.31 -2.65
N ARG A 57 -2.61 10.89 -1.62
CA ARG A 57 -1.17 10.66 -1.71
C ARG A 57 -0.83 9.28 -2.22
N MET A 58 -1.80 8.39 -2.29
CA MET A 58 -1.58 7.00 -2.67
C MET A 58 -1.83 6.74 -4.16
N VAL A 59 -1.76 7.77 -4.97
CA VAL A 59 -1.96 7.62 -6.41
C VAL A 59 -0.69 7.16 -7.12
N THR A 60 0.40 7.03 -6.38
CA THR A 60 1.65 6.47 -6.92
C THR A 60 2.16 5.40 -5.96
N VAL A 61 3.00 4.52 -6.48
CA VAL A 61 3.61 3.48 -5.65
C VAL A 61 4.41 4.12 -4.51
N THR A 62 5.20 5.14 -4.82
CA THR A 62 5.99 5.82 -3.80
C THR A 62 5.10 6.39 -2.71
N GLY A 63 4.05 7.10 -3.10
CA GLY A 63 3.12 7.69 -2.12
C GLY A 63 2.43 6.63 -1.30
N ALA A 64 2.01 5.55 -1.93
CA ALA A 64 1.33 4.47 -1.22
C ALA A 64 2.24 3.85 -0.17
N VAL A 65 3.50 3.61 -0.52
CA VAL A 65 4.45 3.04 0.43
C VAL A 65 4.63 3.97 1.63
N GLU A 66 4.77 5.26 1.36
CA GLU A 66 4.97 6.23 2.44
C GLU A 66 3.77 6.30 3.38
N VAL A 67 2.57 6.35 2.81
CA VAL A 67 1.37 6.42 3.63
C VAL A 67 1.21 5.15 4.46
N LEU A 68 1.39 4.01 3.85
CA LEU A 68 1.19 2.74 4.55
C LEU A 68 2.23 2.54 5.65
N ARG A 69 3.45 2.98 5.42
CA ARG A 69 4.47 2.91 6.45
C ARG A 69 4.12 3.80 7.64
N ASP A 70 3.67 5.01 7.35
CA ASP A 70 3.30 5.95 8.39
C ASP A 70 2.15 5.41 9.24
N LEU A 71 1.16 4.80 8.59
CA LEU A 71 0.02 4.24 9.31
C LEU A 71 0.47 3.11 10.23
N LYS A 72 1.35 2.25 9.75
CA LYS A 72 1.82 1.16 10.58
C LYS A 72 2.61 1.66 11.77
N VAL A 73 3.49 2.61 11.53
CA VAL A 73 4.28 3.17 12.62
C VAL A 73 3.38 3.88 13.63
N GLY A 74 2.41 4.63 13.14
CA GLY A 74 1.47 5.32 14.01
C GLY A 74 0.70 4.35 14.86
N SER A 75 0.24 3.25 14.27
CA SER A 75 -0.48 2.21 14.99
C SER A 75 0.35 1.63 16.12
N VAL A 76 1.58 1.32 15.83
CA VAL A 76 2.47 0.71 16.81
C VAL A 76 2.74 1.68 17.95
N ARG A 77 2.90 2.94 17.63
CA ARG A 77 3.21 3.92 18.62
C ARG A 77 2.11 4.16 19.60
N GLU A 78 0.93 3.90 19.16
CA GLU A 78 -0.18 4.08 20.01
C GLU A 78 -0.13 3.24 21.20
N ARG A 79 0.18 2.57 21.44
CA ARG A 79 0.11 1.97 22.53
C ARG A 79 0.35 2.05 23.27
#